data_8a5f3b5096e54936215551633fd13707
#
_entry.id   8a5f3b5096e54936215551633fd13707
#
_cell.length_a   1.000
_cell.length_b   1.000
_cell.length_c   1.000
_cell.angle_alpha   90.00
_cell.angle_beta   90.00
_cell.angle_gamma   90.00
#
_symmetry.space_group_name_H-M   'P 1'
#
loop_
_entity.id
_entity.type
_entity.pdbx_description
1 polymer ?
#
loop_
_entity_poly.entity_id
_entity_poly.type
_entity_poly.pdbx_seq_one_letter_code
_entity_poly.pdbx_strand_id
1 'polypeptide(L)'
;RPAREDDLPTINAFAAVEGMADLPSIDRVTVAESEAGDVVGFVRIAAEEEGVGHVNPIVVYSTWRGYGVGRALMDDALARYGELRLVSRGSSLGFYRALGFHEVPWDQIDPVIADDCNGCDIHDECGPTPVARTRD
;
A
#
# COMPACT_ATOMS: atom_id res chain seq x y z
N ARG A 1 5.25 -0.75 13.58
CA ARG A 1 4.33 -0.33 14.64
C ARG A 1 3.15 0.46 14.08
N PRO A 2 2.03 0.52 14.81
CA PRO A 2 0.94 1.41 14.41
C PRO A 2 1.42 2.86 14.32
N ALA A 3 0.87 3.61 13.37
CA ALA A 3 1.20 5.03 13.24
C ALA A 3 0.66 5.82 14.43
N ARG A 4 1.35 6.90 14.76
CA ARG A 4 0.96 7.88 15.79
C ARG A 4 0.65 9.19 15.10
N GLU A 5 -0.12 10.06 15.77
CA GLU A 5 -0.43 11.39 15.20
C GLU A 5 0.82 12.16 14.80
N ASP A 6 1.90 12.04 15.57
CA ASP A 6 3.17 12.72 15.30
C ASP A 6 3.86 12.22 14.02
N ASP A 7 3.47 11.04 13.49
CA ASP A 7 4.04 10.49 12.27
C ASP A 7 3.41 11.09 11.01
N LEU A 8 2.23 11.69 11.13
CA LEU A 8 1.45 12.11 9.97
C LEU A 8 2.17 13.09 9.04
N PRO A 9 2.91 14.11 9.54
CA PRO A 9 3.68 14.98 8.65
C PRO A 9 4.71 14.23 7.81
N THR A 10 5.42 13.27 8.39
CA THR A 10 6.41 12.45 7.68
C THR A 10 5.74 11.53 6.66
N ILE A 11 4.62 10.90 7.04
CA ILE A 11 3.83 10.03 6.16
C ILE A 11 3.36 10.83 4.93
N ASN A 12 2.81 12.02 5.16
CA ASN A 12 2.32 12.86 4.07
C ASN A 12 3.44 13.38 3.17
N ALA A 13 4.62 13.64 3.74
CA ALA A 13 5.80 14.01 2.96
C ALA A 13 6.22 12.86 2.03
N PHE A 14 6.23 11.63 2.51
CA PHE A 14 6.55 10.45 1.69
C PHE A 14 5.50 10.24 0.59
N ALA A 15 4.23 10.38 0.92
CA ALA A 15 3.14 10.27 -0.05
C ALA A 15 3.28 11.32 -1.16
N ALA A 16 3.60 12.56 -0.80
CA ALA A 16 3.78 13.66 -1.76
C ALA A 16 4.92 13.40 -2.76
N VAL A 17 6.03 12.81 -2.30
CA VAL A 17 7.15 12.44 -3.17
C VAL A 17 6.70 11.46 -4.26
N GLU A 18 5.76 10.58 -3.95
CA GLU A 18 5.21 9.60 -4.89
C GLU A 18 3.98 10.14 -5.66
N GLY A 19 3.69 11.43 -5.54
CA GLY A 19 2.55 12.05 -6.24
C GLY A 19 1.20 11.68 -5.66
N MET A 20 1.16 11.24 -4.41
CA MET A 20 -0.07 10.84 -3.73
C MET A 20 -0.59 11.97 -2.85
N ALA A 21 -1.91 11.98 -2.65
CA ALA A 21 -2.56 12.94 -1.75
C ALA A 21 -2.22 12.64 -0.29
N ASP A 22 -2.41 13.64 0.57
CA ASP A 22 -2.30 13.46 2.02
C ASP A 22 -3.28 12.40 2.51
N LEU A 23 -2.85 11.61 3.47
CA LEU A 23 -3.74 10.68 4.15
C LEU A 23 -4.73 11.45 5.03
N PRO A 24 -6.01 11.02 5.08
CA PRO A 24 -7.02 11.71 5.89
C PRO A 24 -6.79 11.54 7.38
N SER A 25 -6.13 10.45 7.81
CA SER A 25 -5.86 10.15 9.21
C SER A 25 -4.80 9.05 9.30
N ILE A 26 -4.45 8.67 10.54
CA ILE A 26 -3.56 7.54 10.78
C ILE A 26 -4.33 6.23 10.98
N ASP A 27 -5.63 6.21 10.76
CA ASP A 27 -6.43 4.99 10.93
C ASP A 27 -5.95 3.89 10.00
N ARG A 28 -5.70 2.72 10.53
CA ARG A 28 -5.24 1.53 9.83
C ARG A 28 -3.92 1.76 9.07
N VAL A 29 -3.06 2.63 9.63
CA VAL A 29 -1.71 2.89 9.08
C VAL A 29 -0.68 2.24 9.99
N THR A 30 0.24 1.50 9.38
CA THR A 30 1.40 0.91 10.06
C THR A 30 2.66 1.53 9.47
N VAL A 31 3.60 1.90 10.33
CA VAL A 31 4.88 2.46 9.90
C VAL A 31 6.00 1.47 10.13
N ALA A 32 7.02 1.54 9.29
CA ALA A 32 8.31 0.88 9.50
C ALA A 32 9.26 1.90 10.10
N GLU A 33 9.90 1.53 11.18
CA GLU A 33 10.82 2.39 11.93
C GLU A 33 12.22 1.79 11.91
N SER A 34 13.23 2.61 11.64
CA SER A 34 14.62 2.18 11.69
C SER A 34 15.09 2.01 13.13
N GLU A 35 16.28 1.39 13.32
CA GLU A 35 16.88 1.27 14.65
C GLU A 35 17.11 2.62 15.33
N ALA A 36 17.32 3.66 14.52
CA ALA A 36 17.50 5.03 15.02
C ALA A 36 16.18 5.71 15.41
N GLY A 37 15.04 5.07 15.17
CA GLY A 37 13.72 5.62 15.49
C GLY A 37 13.09 6.46 14.39
N ASP A 38 13.65 6.44 13.17
CA ASP A 38 13.11 7.19 12.03
C ASP A 38 12.07 6.36 11.29
N VAL A 39 10.94 6.99 10.92
CA VAL A 39 9.96 6.36 10.03
C VAL A 39 10.55 6.30 8.62
N VAL A 40 10.61 5.11 8.05
CA VAL A 40 11.22 4.86 6.73
C VAL A 40 10.25 4.32 5.69
N GLY A 41 9.01 4.08 6.09
CA GLY A 41 7.95 3.63 5.19
C GLY A 41 6.65 3.44 5.94
N PHE A 42 5.57 3.27 5.19
CA PHE A 42 4.26 3.00 5.78
C PHE A 42 3.36 2.23 4.83
N VAL A 43 2.36 1.58 5.39
CA VAL A 43 1.27 0.95 4.65
C VAL A 43 -0.06 1.36 5.28
N ARG A 44 -1.03 1.67 4.44
CA ARG A 44 -2.40 2.00 4.87
C ARG A 44 -3.37 0.97 4.32
N ILE A 45 -4.27 0.50 5.17
CA ILE A 45 -5.41 -0.30 4.75
C ILE A 45 -6.58 0.67 4.56
N ALA A 46 -6.89 0.96 3.30
CA ALA A 46 -7.91 1.96 2.96
C ALA A 46 -9.33 1.46 3.16
N ALA A 47 -9.53 0.15 3.03
CA ALA A 47 -10.83 -0.50 3.24
C ALA A 47 -10.60 -1.92 3.73
N GLU A 48 -11.51 -2.43 4.57
CA GLU A 48 -11.46 -3.81 5.06
C GLU A 48 -12.85 -4.40 5.08
N GLU A 49 -12.96 -5.68 4.75
CA GLU A 49 -14.21 -6.43 4.75
C GLU A 49 -13.91 -7.92 4.87
N GLU A 50 -14.51 -8.58 5.88
CA GLU A 50 -14.45 -10.04 6.04
C GLU A 50 -13.03 -10.64 5.97
N GLY A 51 -12.06 -9.98 6.61
CA GLY A 51 -10.68 -10.46 6.62
C GLY A 51 -9.86 -10.09 5.38
N VAL A 52 -10.42 -9.29 4.49
CA VAL A 52 -9.73 -8.76 3.31
C VAL A 52 -9.35 -7.30 3.56
N GLY A 53 -8.07 -6.99 3.45
CA GLY A 53 -7.57 -5.60 3.54
C GLY A 53 -7.18 -5.07 2.17
N HIS A 54 -7.66 -3.88 1.84
CA HIS A 54 -7.27 -3.19 0.61
C HIS A 54 -6.15 -2.20 0.92
N VAL A 55 -4.95 -2.47 0.38
CA VAL A 55 -3.77 -1.63 0.57
C VAL A 55 -3.85 -0.41 -0.36
N ASN A 56 -3.74 0.78 0.23
CA ASN A 56 -3.68 2.02 -0.54
C ASN A 56 -3.32 3.21 0.36
N PRO A 57 -2.12 3.71 0.35
CA PRO A 57 -0.95 3.17 -0.38
C PRO A 57 0.01 2.36 0.48
N ILE A 58 1.07 1.87 -0.15
CA ILE A 58 2.31 1.47 0.52
C ILE A 58 3.43 2.34 -0.06
N VAL A 59 4.23 2.93 0.81
CA VAL A 59 5.35 3.81 0.41
C VAL A 59 6.57 3.46 1.26
N VAL A 60 7.71 3.30 0.60
CA VAL A 60 9.01 3.14 1.25
C VAL A 60 9.90 4.30 0.84
N TYR A 61 10.52 4.98 1.82
CA TYR A 61 11.45 6.07 1.54
C TYR A 61 12.57 5.58 0.60
N SER A 62 12.89 6.36 -0.42
CA SER A 62 13.73 5.90 -1.54
C SER A 62 15.09 5.34 -1.12
N THR A 63 15.73 5.93 -0.10
CA THR A 63 17.03 5.45 0.40
C THR A 63 16.93 4.10 1.11
N TRP A 64 15.74 3.68 1.50
CA TRP A 64 15.48 2.40 2.19
C TRP A 64 14.92 1.32 1.26
N ARG A 65 14.79 1.61 -0.02
CA ARG A 65 14.35 0.59 -0.99
C ARG A 65 15.47 -0.45 -1.16
N GLY A 66 15.07 -1.72 -1.32
CA GLY A 66 16.01 -2.82 -1.43
C GLY A 66 16.44 -3.42 -0.09
N TYR A 67 15.95 -2.90 1.03
CA TYR A 67 16.28 -3.41 2.38
C TYR A 67 15.16 -4.26 3.01
N GLY A 68 14.15 -4.63 2.23
CA GLY A 68 13.07 -5.48 2.72
C GLY A 68 11.98 -4.76 3.53
N VAL A 69 11.96 -3.43 3.54
CA VAL A 69 10.95 -2.65 4.28
C VAL A 69 9.55 -2.90 3.74
N GLY A 70 9.38 -2.86 2.41
CA GLY A 70 8.08 -3.12 1.79
C GLY A 70 7.58 -4.53 2.08
N ARG A 71 8.46 -5.52 2.01
CA ARG A 71 8.12 -6.90 2.36
C ARG A 71 7.67 -7.02 3.82
N ALA A 72 8.41 -6.40 4.73
CA ALA A 72 8.06 -6.43 6.16
C ALA A 72 6.70 -5.79 6.42
N LEU A 73 6.40 -4.65 5.79
CA LEU A 73 5.11 -3.99 5.92
C LEU A 73 3.98 -4.86 5.39
N MET A 74 4.16 -5.49 4.23
CA MET A 74 3.15 -6.38 3.64
C MET A 74 2.96 -7.65 4.45
N ASP A 75 4.04 -8.25 4.96
CA ASP A 75 3.95 -9.45 5.79
C ASP A 75 3.19 -9.16 7.10
N ASP A 76 3.45 -8.01 7.72
CA ASP A 76 2.73 -7.58 8.92
C ASP A 76 1.25 -7.37 8.63
N ALA A 77 0.92 -6.69 7.53
CA ALA A 77 -0.47 -6.48 7.12
C ALA A 77 -1.17 -7.82 6.84
N LEU A 78 -0.51 -8.73 6.14
CA LEU A 78 -1.07 -10.03 5.81
C LEU A 78 -1.29 -10.90 7.07
N ALA A 79 -0.50 -10.70 8.11
CA ALA A 79 -0.72 -11.39 9.39
C ALA A 79 -2.03 -10.95 10.08
N ARG A 80 -2.48 -9.72 9.81
CA ARG A 80 -3.73 -9.18 10.39
C ARG A 80 -4.96 -9.46 9.54
N TYR A 81 -4.78 -9.59 8.24
CA TYR A 81 -5.87 -9.88 7.28
C TYR A 81 -5.56 -11.21 6.60
N GLY A 82 -6.53 -12.00 6.30
CA GLY A 82 -6.30 -13.27 5.59
C GLY A 82 -5.92 -13.07 4.12
N GLU A 83 -6.25 -11.91 3.57
CA GLU A 83 -5.99 -11.57 2.18
C GLU A 83 -5.74 -10.06 2.06
N LEU A 84 -4.80 -9.69 1.21
CA LEU A 84 -4.55 -8.30 0.83
C LEU A 84 -4.85 -8.12 -0.66
N ARG A 85 -5.51 -7.03 -1.00
CA ARG A 85 -5.80 -6.62 -2.38
C ARG A 85 -5.33 -5.20 -2.62
N LEU A 86 -4.89 -4.90 -3.82
CA LEU A 86 -4.50 -3.55 -4.20
C LEU A 86 -4.56 -3.38 -5.72
N VAL A 87 -4.46 -2.14 -6.17
CA VAL A 87 -4.27 -1.82 -7.58
C VAL A 87 -2.83 -1.36 -7.76
N SER A 88 -2.06 -2.11 -8.53
CA SER A 88 -0.67 -1.78 -8.84
C SER A 88 -0.62 -0.87 -10.04
N ARG A 89 0.28 0.14 -10.00
CA ARG A 89 0.72 0.78 -11.24
C ARG A 89 1.49 -0.27 -12.06
N GLY A 90 1.41 -0.19 -13.39
CA GLY A 90 2.10 -1.15 -14.25
C GLY A 90 3.59 -1.23 -13.97
N SER A 91 4.22 -0.10 -13.67
CA SER A 91 5.65 -0.03 -13.33
C SER A 91 6.02 -0.72 -12.01
N SER A 92 5.05 -0.96 -11.13
CA SER A 92 5.27 -1.60 -9.83
C SER A 92 4.85 -3.07 -9.79
N LEU A 93 4.30 -3.59 -10.87
CA LEU A 93 3.74 -4.95 -10.89
C LEU A 93 4.78 -6.02 -10.55
N GLY A 94 6.02 -5.85 -11.03
CA GLY A 94 7.11 -6.77 -10.71
C GLY A 94 7.42 -6.84 -9.23
N PHE A 95 7.35 -5.69 -8.53
CA PHE A 95 7.56 -5.63 -7.08
C PHE A 95 6.50 -6.47 -6.35
N TYR A 96 5.23 -6.30 -6.70
CA TYR A 96 4.15 -7.04 -6.04
C TYR A 96 4.19 -8.53 -6.37
N ARG A 97 4.52 -8.89 -7.62
CA ARG A 97 4.69 -10.30 -7.99
C ARG A 97 5.80 -10.97 -7.18
N ALA A 98 6.90 -10.25 -6.93
CA ALA A 98 8.00 -10.76 -6.10
C ALA A 98 7.57 -10.98 -4.65
N LEU A 99 6.54 -10.27 -4.18
CA LEU A 99 5.95 -10.44 -2.85
C LEU A 99 4.84 -11.50 -2.81
N GLY A 100 4.58 -12.20 -3.91
CA GLY A 100 3.57 -13.26 -3.94
C GLY A 100 2.18 -12.81 -4.35
N PHE A 101 2.01 -11.57 -4.82
CA PHE A 101 0.74 -11.11 -5.36
C PHE A 101 0.53 -11.64 -6.77
N HIS A 102 -0.72 -11.89 -7.14
CA HIS A 102 -1.12 -12.32 -8.48
C HIS A 102 -2.29 -11.48 -8.97
N GLU A 103 -2.45 -11.40 -10.28
CA GLU A 103 -3.56 -10.65 -10.87
C GLU A 103 -4.91 -11.25 -10.53
N VAL A 104 -5.88 -10.38 -10.29
CA VAL A 104 -7.27 -10.75 -10.00
C VAL A 104 -8.22 -9.90 -10.85
N PRO A 105 -9.47 -10.35 -11.04
CA PRO A 105 -10.47 -9.51 -11.71
C PRO A 105 -10.75 -8.22 -10.94
N TRP A 106 -11.11 -7.16 -11.66
CA TRP A 106 -11.44 -5.87 -11.08
C TRP A 106 -12.61 -5.91 -10.09
N ASP A 107 -13.52 -6.87 -10.22
CA ASP A 107 -14.65 -7.02 -9.31
C ASP A 107 -14.24 -7.44 -7.89
N GLN A 108 -12.99 -7.85 -7.70
CA GLN A 108 -12.43 -8.17 -6.39
C GLN A 108 -11.86 -6.94 -5.68
N ILE A 109 -11.78 -5.80 -6.37
CA ILE A 109 -11.29 -4.54 -5.77
C ILE A 109 -12.47 -3.75 -5.23
N ASP A 110 -12.28 -3.12 -4.07
CA ASP A 110 -13.28 -2.24 -3.47
C ASP A 110 -13.78 -1.24 -4.52
N PRO A 111 -15.11 -1.08 -4.70
CA PRO A 111 -15.66 -0.23 -5.75
C PRO A 111 -15.17 1.21 -5.72
N VAL A 112 -14.96 1.79 -4.56
CA VAL A 112 -14.48 3.17 -4.43
C VAL A 112 -13.06 3.28 -4.98
N ILE A 113 -12.19 2.32 -4.64
CA ILE A 113 -10.80 2.29 -5.12
C ILE A 113 -10.77 2.04 -6.63
N ALA A 114 -11.57 1.11 -7.13
CA ALA A 114 -11.64 0.81 -8.56
C ALA A 114 -12.14 2.02 -9.36
N ASP A 115 -13.18 2.71 -8.86
CA ASP A 115 -13.73 3.90 -9.51
C ASP A 115 -12.73 5.04 -9.55
N ASP A 116 -11.99 5.28 -8.48
CA ASP A 116 -10.93 6.29 -8.45
C ASP A 116 -9.87 6.02 -9.51
N CYS A 117 -9.47 4.77 -9.66
CA CYS A 117 -8.49 4.37 -10.65
C CYS A 117 -9.02 4.51 -12.08
N ASN A 118 -10.24 4.06 -12.33
CA ASN A 118 -10.87 4.14 -13.65
C ASN A 118 -11.19 5.58 -14.07
N GLY A 119 -11.40 6.48 -13.13
CA GLY A 119 -11.60 7.90 -13.37
C GLY A 119 -10.31 8.71 -13.45
N CYS A 120 -9.15 8.09 -13.31
CA CYS A 120 -7.85 8.77 -13.33
C CYS A 120 -7.45 9.18 -14.75
N ASP A 121 -7.00 10.44 -14.92
CA ASP A 121 -6.61 10.98 -16.22
C ASP A 121 -5.45 10.22 -16.88
N ILE A 122 -4.63 9.54 -16.08
CA ILE A 122 -3.46 8.79 -16.58
C ILE A 122 -3.70 7.27 -16.55
N HIS A 123 -4.96 6.83 -16.53
CA HIS A 123 -5.31 5.41 -16.45
C HIS A 123 -4.56 4.55 -17.48
N ASP A 124 -4.59 4.95 -18.75
CA ASP A 124 -3.97 4.19 -19.84
C ASP A 124 -2.44 4.18 -19.73
N GLU A 125 -1.85 5.29 -19.31
CA GLU A 125 -0.40 5.43 -19.14
C GLU A 125 0.09 4.68 -17.90
N CYS A 126 -0.69 4.71 -16.83
CA CYS A 126 -0.38 4.05 -15.56
C CYS A 126 -0.41 2.53 -15.69
N GLY A 127 -1.32 1.98 -16.51
CA GLY A 127 -1.52 0.55 -16.66
C GLY A 127 -1.94 -0.13 -15.36
N PRO A 128 -2.99 0.38 -14.68
CA PRO A 128 -3.38 -0.15 -13.37
C PRO A 128 -3.79 -1.61 -13.46
N THR A 129 -3.30 -2.42 -12.53
CA THR A 129 -3.54 -3.87 -12.50
C THR A 129 -3.99 -4.28 -11.10
N PRO A 130 -5.17 -4.89 -10.96
CA PRO A 130 -5.62 -5.40 -9.66
C PRO A 130 -4.86 -6.68 -9.31
N VAL A 131 -4.36 -6.74 -8.09
CA VAL A 131 -3.61 -7.90 -7.59
C VAL A 131 -4.02 -8.24 -6.17
N ALA A 132 -3.81 -9.49 -5.79
CA ALA A 132 -4.13 -9.99 -4.46
C ALA A 132 -3.09 -11.01 -4.00
N ARG A 133 -2.95 -11.12 -2.68
CA ARG A 133 -2.16 -12.16 -2.03
C ARG A 133 -2.96 -12.70 -0.84
N THR A 134 -3.07 -14.01 -0.74
CA THR A 134 -3.70 -14.69 0.40
C THR A 134 -2.63 -15.20 1.35
N ARG A 135 -3.01 -15.27 2.62
CA ARG A 135 -2.19 -15.92 3.64
C ARG A 135 -2.33 -17.43 3.48
N ASP A 136 -1.20 -18.11 3.41
CA ASP A 136 -1.16 -19.57 3.26
C ASP A 136 -1.53 -20.32 4.54
#